data_e04aa9e90efd3dad01455ee32cdb17fa
#
_entry.id   e04aa9e90efd3dad01455ee32cdb17fa
#
_cell.length_a   1.000
_cell.length_b   1.000
_cell.length_c   1.000
_cell.angle_alpha   90.00
_cell.angle_beta   90.00
_cell.angle_gamma   90.00
#
_symmetry.space_group_name_H-M   'P 1'
#
loop_
_entity.id
_entity.type
_entity.pdbx_description
1 polymer ?
#
loop_
_entity_poly.entity_id
_entity_poly.type
_entity_poly.pdbx_seq_one_letter_code
_entity_poly.pdbx_strand_id
1 'polypeptide(L)'
;MDIKPILSSLRRSPTGAILVALQIALALAITVNSLYIIKQRLDLIGRDPGMDVANIFFVGWVPSSDRFQGEATMREDLQMLRGLPDVEAATTINAVPLSGGGSATSMYTEPGEKGRRGDINFFQVDEQGMQTLGVKLAEGRNFDASVVRKFPRNTSDGPPEMMLTREVADEFFPGESAVGKTLYTALSQPVTVIGIIDHMHGSWPSWDKVGNVALFPVITDEQTARYMVRAKPGRRDEAMRAAEEALGKVDNGRVILRVRSLEYVAASTYASDRAMAVYLG
;
A
#
# COMPACT_ATOMS: atom_id res chain seq x y z
N MET A 1 -2.77 -36.33 46.70
CA MET A 1 -1.44 -35.73 46.90
C MET A 1 -1.54 -34.75 48.06
N ASP A 2 -0.76 -34.97 49.11
CA ASP A 2 -0.80 -34.11 50.30
C ASP A 2 0.02 -32.83 50.08
N ILE A 3 -0.61 -31.71 49.99
CA ILE A 3 0.03 -30.40 49.69
C ILE A 3 0.69 -29.78 50.95
N LYS A 4 0.35 -30.30 52.14
CA LYS A 4 0.89 -29.80 53.43
C LYS A 4 2.39 -29.87 53.58
N PRO A 5 3.09 -30.98 53.17
CA PRO A 5 4.56 -31.06 53.24
C PRO A 5 5.27 -30.02 52.35
N ILE A 6 4.68 -29.77 51.14
CA ILE A 6 5.23 -28.79 50.18
C ILE A 6 5.12 -27.37 50.76
N LEU A 7 3.99 -27.00 51.30
CA LEU A 7 3.78 -25.69 51.97
C LEU A 7 4.66 -25.49 53.21
N SER A 8 4.93 -26.53 54.01
CA SER A 8 5.79 -26.44 55.15
C SER A 8 7.29 -26.30 54.79
N SER A 9 7.72 -26.93 53.68
CA SER A 9 9.06 -26.78 53.11
C SER A 9 9.33 -25.39 52.54
N LEU A 10 8.34 -24.86 51.81
CA LEU A 10 8.38 -23.47 51.30
C LEU A 10 8.47 -22.42 52.41
N ARG A 11 7.83 -22.67 53.53
CA ARG A 11 7.90 -21.77 54.70
C ARG A 11 9.24 -21.81 55.44
N ARG A 12 9.98 -22.95 55.38
CA ARG A 12 11.28 -23.14 56.02
C ARG A 12 12.44 -22.59 55.18
N SER A 13 12.26 -22.44 53.85
CA SER A 13 13.27 -21.88 52.93
C SER A 13 12.65 -20.76 52.09
N PRO A 14 12.41 -19.57 52.62
CA PRO A 14 11.75 -18.49 51.88
C PRO A 14 12.52 -18.05 50.64
N THR A 15 13.86 -18.12 50.65
CA THR A 15 14.73 -17.77 49.54
C THR A 15 14.48 -18.70 48.33
N GLY A 16 14.34 -20.03 48.57
CA GLY A 16 14.00 -21.00 47.48
C GLY A 16 12.62 -20.76 46.92
N ALA A 17 11.63 -20.46 47.79
CA ALA A 17 10.26 -20.15 47.34
C ALA A 17 10.20 -18.89 46.50
N ILE A 18 10.91 -17.84 46.89
CA ILE A 18 11.01 -16.56 46.14
C ILE A 18 11.67 -16.81 44.77
N LEU A 19 12.75 -17.61 44.71
CA LEU A 19 13.47 -17.89 43.49
C LEU A 19 12.54 -18.63 42.46
N VAL A 20 11.83 -19.66 42.93
CA VAL A 20 10.87 -20.41 42.09
C VAL A 20 9.72 -19.51 41.63
N ALA A 21 9.19 -18.69 42.54
CA ALA A 21 8.12 -17.73 42.16
C ALA A 21 8.61 -16.75 41.11
N LEU A 22 9.85 -16.24 41.24
CA LEU A 22 10.46 -15.33 40.26
C LEU A 22 10.68 -16.01 38.92
N GLN A 23 11.14 -17.27 38.89
CA GLN A 23 11.31 -18.04 37.67
C GLN A 23 9.96 -18.28 36.95
N ILE A 24 8.93 -18.63 37.71
CA ILE A 24 7.58 -18.81 37.13
C ILE A 24 7.05 -17.49 36.58
N ALA A 25 7.22 -16.40 37.34
CA ALA A 25 6.77 -15.06 36.89
C ALA A 25 7.49 -14.62 35.62
N LEU A 26 8.81 -14.85 35.53
CA LEU A 26 9.60 -14.55 34.34
C LEU A 26 9.18 -15.40 33.15
N ALA A 27 9.00 -16.71 33.35
CA ALA A 27 8.57 -17.63 32.28
C ALA A 27 7.17 -17.23 31.76
N LEU A 28 6.23 -16.92 32.65
CA LEU A 28 4.90 -16.43 32.29
C LEU A 28 4.97 -15.10 31.52
N ALA A 29 5.78 -14.16 31.97
CA ALA A 29 5.95 -12.88 31.31
C ALA A 29 6.48 -13.04 29.88
N ILE A 30 7.49 -13.90 29.67
CA ILE A 30 8.04 -14.21 28.35
C ILE A 30 6.97 -14.88 27.47
N THR A 31 6.28 -15.88 28.00
CA THR A 31 5.25 -16.62 27.24
C THR A 31 4.11 -15.71 26.81
N VAL A 32 3.57 -14.92 27.73
CA VAL A 32 2.49 -13.97 27.43
C VAL A 32 2.91 -12.95 26.39
N ASN A 33 4.12 -12.39 26.53
CA ASN A 33 4.65 -11.44 25.56
C ASN A 33 4.84 -12.08 24.17
N SER A 34 5.38 -13.32 24.12
CA SER A 34 5.52 -14.06 22.86
C SER A 34 4.17 -14.30 22.18
N LEU A 35 3.17 -14.76 22.93
CA LEU A 35 1.82 -14.98 22.40
C LEU A 35 1.17 -13.67 21.91
N TYR A 36 1.39 -12.56 22.62
CA TYR A 36 0.92 -11.24 22.20
C TYR A 36 1.55 -10.83 20.86
N ILE A 37 2.90 -10.97 20.74
CA ILE A 37 3.62 -10.65 19.50
C ILE A 37 3.13 -11.52 18.33
N ILE A 38 2.99 -12.85 18.56
CA ILE A 38 2.49 -13.77 17.54
C ILE A 38 1.12 -13.31 17.06
N LYS A 39 0.19 -13.05 17.98
CA LYS A 39 -1.14 -12.59 17.63
C LYS A 39 -1.10 -11.29 16.81
N GLN A 40 -0.34 -10.29 17.25
CA GLN A 40 -0.18 -9.02 16.55
C GLN A 40 0.34 -9.23 15.11
N ARG A 41 1.32 -10.14 14.91
CA ARG A 41 1.86 -10.44 13.57
C ARG A 41 0.86 -11.17 12.68
N LEU A 42 0.10 -12.10 13.23
CA LEU A 42 -0.96 -12.79 12.49
C LEU A 42 -2.10 -11.84 12.09
N ASP A 43 -2.48 -10.94 12.99
CA ASP A 43 -3.50 -9.91 12.72
C ASP A 43 -3.03 -8.97 11.59
N LEU A 44 -1.74 -8.61 11.54
CA LEU A 44 -1.15 -7.81 10.47
C LEU A 44 -1.21 -8.52 9.09
N ILE A 45 -0.86 -9.79 9.06
CA ILE A 45 -0.81 -10.60 7.82
C ILE A 45 -2.23 -10.90 7.31
N GLY A 46 -3.20 -11.04 8.20
CA GLY A 46 -4.59 -11.40 7.89
C GLY A 46 -5.48 -10.24 7.48
N ARG A 47 -4.99 -8.99 7.49
CA ARG A 47 -5.79 -7.82 7.08
C ARG A 47 -6.13 -7.87 5.60
N ASP A 48 -7.41 -7.63 5.27
CA ASP A 48 -7.84 -7.47 3.87
C ASP A 48 -7.17 -6.21 3.28
N PRO A 49 -6.38 -6.33 2.20
CA PRO A 49 -5.76 -5.17 1.57
C PRO A 49 -6.74 -4.30 0.76
N GLY A 50 -7.98 -4.71 0.56
CA GLY A 50 -8.99 -3.99 -0.23
C GLY A 50 -8.74 -3.99 -1.74
N MET A 51 -7.76 -4.75 -2.21
CA MET A 51 -7.33 -4.85 -3.61
C MET A 51 -7.41 -6.28 -4.14
N ASP A 52 -7.48 -6.44 -5.45
CA ASP A 52 -7.44 -7.76 -6.12
C ASP A 52 -6.00 -8.30 -6.24
N VAL A 53 -5.34 -8.52 -5.09
CA VAL A 53 -3.92 -8.92 -5.01
C VAL A 53 -3.60 -10.16 -5.85
N ALA A 54 -4.54 -11.10 -5.97
CA ALA A 54 -4.32 -12.36 -6.69
C ALA A 54 -4.14 -12.18 -8.19
N ASN A 55 -4.78 -11.16 -8.78
CA ASN A 55 -4.79 -10.93 -10.22
C ASN A 55 -3.91 -9.74 -10.65
N ILE A 56 -3.28 -9.04 -9.71
CA ILE A 56 -2.44 -7.88 -10.01
C ILE A 56 -0.97 -8.26 -10.07
N PHE A 57 -0.25 -7.66 -11.03
CA PHE A 57 1.20 -7.69 -11.13
C PHE A 57 1.75 -6.32 -11.52
N PHE A 58 3.06 -6.14 -11.37
CA PHE A 58 3.71 -4.93 -11.83
C PHE A 58 4.88 -5.24 -12.78
N VAL A 59 5.14 -4.28 -13.65
CA VAL A 59 6.31 -4.26 -14.53
C VAL A 59 7.21 -3.11 -14.11
N GLY A 60 8.40 -3.45 -13.59
CA GLY A 60 9.44 -2.49 -13.25
C GLY A 60 10.31 -2.21 -14.46
N TRP A 61 10.55 -0.94 -14.75
CA TRP A 61 11.35 -0.49 -15.88
C TRP A 61 12.21 0.72 -15.50
N VAL A 62 13.20 1.04 -16.34
CA VAL A 62 14.01 2.26 -16.24
C VAL A 62 14.22 2.86 -17.62
N PRO A 63 14.32 4.20 -17.74
CA PRO A 63 14.82 4.84 -18.95
C PRO A 63 16.26 4.38 -19.23
N SER A 64 16.57 4.09 -20.49
CA SER A 64 17.88 3.57 -20.90
C SER A 64 18.54 4.38 -21.99
N SER A 65 17.81 5.24 -22.68
CA SER A 65 18.33 6.07 -23.77
C SER A 65 17.45 7.29 -24.01
N ASP A 66 17.93 8.22 -24.86
CA ASP A 66 17.23 9.43 -25.27
C ASP A 66 15.94 9.15 -26.07
N ARG A 67 15.69 7.89 -26.45
CA ARG A 67 14.42 7.49 -27.09
C ARG A 67 13.26 7.46 -26.11
N PHE A 68 13.53 7.40 -24.80
CA PHE A 68 12.49 7.46 -23.79
C PHE A 68 11.92 8.88 -23.72
N GLN A 69 10.68 9.04 -24.20
CA GLN A 69 9.98 10.32 -24.27
C GLN A 69 9.00 10.55 -23.10
N GLY A 70 9.31 9.99 -21.95
CA GLY A 70 8.53 10.22 -20.73
C GLY A 70 7.07 9.79 -20.88
N GLU A 71 6.13 10.73 -20.72
CA GLU A 71 4.69 10.47 -20.76
C GLU A 71 4.22 9.81 -22.07
N ALA A 72 4.78 10.22 -23.23
CA ALA A 72 4.38 9.65 -24.52
C ALA A 72 4.67 8.14 -24.59
N THR A 73 5.90 7.75 -24.24
CA THR A 73 6.29 6.33 -24.17
C THR A 73 5.41 5.53 -23.22
N MET A 74 5.10 6.10 -22.04
CA MET A 74 4.27 5.39 -21.06
C MET A 74 2.82 5.22 -21.53
N ARG A 75 2.26 6.20 -22.24
CA ARG A 75 0.91 6.09 -22.82
C ARG A 75 0.85 5.00 -23.90
N GLU A 76 1.88 4.90 -24.76
CA GLU A 76 2.01 3.84 -25.76
C GLU A 76 2.10 2.46 -25.09
N ASP A 77 2.95 2.31 -24.09
CA ASP A 77 3.09 1.07 -23.32
C ASP A 77 1.77 0.67 -22.63
N LEU A 78 1.07 1.62 -22.01
CA LEU A 78 -0.24 1.34 -21.40
C LEU A 78 -1.28 0.91 -22.43
N GLN A 79 -1.30 1.56 -23.60
CA GLN A 79 -2.21 1.16 -24.69
C GLN A 79 -1.91 -0.27 -25.14
N MET A 80 -0.64 -0.64 -25.28
CA MET A 80 -0.21 -2.00 -25.62
C MET A 80 -0.65 -2.99 -24.54
N LEU A 81 -0.36 -2.73 -23.27
CA LEU A 81 -0.74 -3.60 -22.15
C LEU A 81 -2.25 -3.82 -22.07
N ARG A 82 -3.04 -2.76 -22.23
CA ARG A 82 -4.52 -2.79 -22.24
C ARG A 82 -5.08 -3.56 -23.44
N GLY A 83 -4.32 -3.69 -24.53
CA GLY A 83 -4.67 -4.47 -25.71
C GLY A 83 -4.42 -5.98 -25.58
N LEU A 84 -3.73 -6.44 -24.54
CA LEU A 84 -3.45 -7.87 -24.37
C LEU A 84 -4.71 -8.66 -23.94
N PRO A 85 -4.92 -9.88 -24.49
CA PRO A 85 -6.16 -10.63 -24.31
C PRO A 85 -6.53 -10.95 -22.85
N ASP A 86 -5.52 -11.19 -22.00
CA ASP A 86 -5.71 -11.60 -20.61
C ASP A 86 -5.57 -10.43 -19.62
N VAL A 87 -5.41 -9.20 -20.11
CA VAL A 87 -5.36 -7.98 -19.30
C VAL A 87 -6.76 -7.39 -19.20
N GLU A 88 -7.15 -6.99 -18.00
CA GLU A 88 -8.40 -6.28 -17.69
C GLU A 88 -8.20 -4.77 -17.63
N ALA A 89 -7.11 -4.32 -17.00
CA ALA A 89 -6.75 -2.91 -16.87
C ALA A 89 -5.24 -2.76 -16.62
N ALA A 90 -4.70 -1.59 -16.96
CA ALA A 90 -3.32 -1.22 -16.64
C ALA A 90 -3.22 0.28 -16.37
N THR A 91 -2.34 0.66 -15.45
CA THR A 91 -2.05 2.05 -15.06
C THR A 91 -0.57 2.25 -14.79
N THR A 92 -0.09 3.48 -14.84
CA THR A 92 1.18 3.85 -14.22
C THR A 92 1.00 3.96 -12.71
N ILE A 93 2.07 3.75 -11.96
CA ILE A 93 2.07 3.96 -10.51
C ILE A 93 3.47 4.38 -10.03
N ASN A 94 3.53 5.29 -9.05
CA ASN A 94 4.81 5.75 -8.47
C ASN A 94 5.41 4.76 -7.47
N ALA A 95 4.58 3.92 -6.85
CA ALA A 95 5.00 2.93 -5.86
C ALA A 95 4.13 1.69 -5.96
N VAL A 96 4.67 0.54 -5.56
CA VAL A 96 3.90 -0.72 -5.52
C VAL A 96 3.24 -0.84 -4.15
N PRO A 97 1.91 -1.03 -4.07
CA PRO A 97 1.24 -1.31 -2.81
C PRO A 97 1.85 -2.52 -2.09
N LEU A 98 1.79 -2.55 -0.76
CA LEU A 98 2.25 -3.65 0.09
C LEU A 98 3.75 -3.98 -0.02
N SER A 99 4.56 -3.15 -0.69
CA SER A 99 5.98 -3.45 -0.98
C SER A 99 6.96 -3.09 0.14
N GLY A 100 6.50 -2.38 1.17
CA GLY A 100 7.35 -1.82 2.22
C GLY A 100 8.05 -0.52 1.82
N GLY A 101 7.84 -0.02 0.60
CA GLY A 101 8.40 1.25 0.12
C GLY A 101 7.41 2.03 -0.72
N GLY A 102 7.34 3.34 -0.50
CA GLY A 102 6.35 4.16 -1.19
C GLY A 102 6.52 5.66 -0.96
N SER A 103 5.45 6.40 -1.14
CA SER A 103 5.39 7.84 -0.97
C SER A 103 4.30 8.22 0.03
N ALA A 104 4.61 9.12 0.95
CA ALA A 104 3.66 9.68 1.89
C ALA A 104 3.73 11.19 1.89
N THR A 105 2.63 11.83 2.26
CA THR A 105 2.54 13.28 2.42
C THR A 105 1.57 13.61 3.54
N SER A 106 1.68 14.83 4.08
CA SER A 106 0.68 15.39 4.99
C SER A 106 -0.29 16.25 4.21
N MET A 107 -1.57 16.14 4.57
CA MET A 107 -2.63 17.02 4.08
C MET A 107 -3.24 17.79 5.26
N TYR A 108 -3.85 18.94 4.95
CA TYR A 108 -4.38 19.86 5.93
C TYR A 108 -5.77 20.35 5.51
N THR A 109 -6.64 20.67 6.48
CA THR A 109 -7.96 21.23 6.18
C THR A 109 -7.92 22.72 5.84
N GLU A 110 -6.82 23.40 6.15
CA GLU A 110 -6.61 24.82 5.88
C GLU A 110 -5.21 25.07 5.28
N PRO A 111 -5.03 26.12 4.46
CA PRO A 111 -3.73 26.45 3.87
C PRO A 111 -2.72 26.90 4.94
N GLY A 112 -1.42 26.73 4.64
CA GLY A 112 -0.33 27.12 5.55
C GLY A 112 -0.12 26.14 6.69
N GLU A 113 -0.38 24.85 6.45
CA GLU A 113 -0.23 23.78 7.41
C GLU A 113 -1.11 23.94 8.66
N LYS A 114 -2.29 24.52 8.48
CA LYS A 114 -3.24 24.79 9.55
C LYS A 114 -4.43 23.84 9.52
N GLY A 115 -5.24 23.94 10.58
CA GLY A 115 -6.40 23.07 10.76
C GLY A 115 -6.02 21.65 11.13
N ARG A 116 -6.88 20.70 10.75
CA ARG A 116 -6.63 19.28 10.99
C ARG A 116 -5.56 18.77 10.01
N ARG A 117 -4.55 18.05 10.51
CA ARG A 117 -3.51 17.39 9.73
C ARG A 117 -3.73 15.88 9.72
N GLY A 118 -3.52 15.25 8.58
CA GLY A 118 -3.46 13.79 8.44
C GLY A 118 -2.31 13.38 7.53
N ASP A 119 -1.64 12.30 7.89
CA ASP A 119 -0.59 11.70 7.07
C ASP A 119 -1.20 10.61 6.21
N ILE A 120 -0.92 10.64 4.92
CA ILE A 120 -1.47 9.73 3.93
C ILE A 120 -0.37 9.09 3.09
N ASN A 121 -0.53 7.81 2.78
CA ASN A 121 0.18 7.16 1.69
C ASN A 121 -0.49 7.55 0.38
N PHE A 122 0.27 7.85 -0.67
CA PHE A 122 -0.34 8.24 -1.94
C PHE A 122 0.18 7.45 -3.14
N PHE A 123 -0.71 7.23 -4.08
CA PHE A 123 -0.40 6.67 -5.37
C PHE A 123 -0.78 7.64 -6.47
N GLN A 124 0.10 7.73 -7.47
CA GLN A 124 -0.11 8.47 -8.70
C GLN A 124 -0.55 7.48 -9.77
N VAL A 125 -1.72 7.67 -10.31
CA VAL A 125 -2.36 6.73 -11.25
C VAL A 125 -3.05 7.51 -12.37
N ASP A 126 -3.38 6.81 -13.46
CA ASP A 126 -4.26 7.36 -14.48
C ASP A 126 -5.75 7.00 -14.23
N GLU A 127 -6.60 7.27 -15.20
CA GLU A 127 -8.05 7.03 -15.12
C GLU A 127 -8.44 5.55 -14.92
N GLN A 128 -7.52 4.62 -15.22
CA GLN A 128 -7.73 3.19 -14.97
C GLN A 128 -7.16 2.71 -13.62
N GLY A 129 -6.60 3.62 -12.83
CA GLY A 129 -5.96 3.28 -11.55
C GLY A 129 -6.85 2.48 -10.61
N MET A 130 -8.09 2.91 -10.39
CA MET A 130 -9.05 2.17 -9.56
C MET A 130 -9.33 0.77 -10.09
N GLN A 131 -9.62 0.67 -11.40
CA GLN A 131 -9.92 -0.61 -12.03
C GLN A 131 -8.72 -1.55 -11.95
N THR A 132 -7.52 -1.02 -12.19
CA THR A 132 -6.26 -1.81 -12.11
C THR A 132 -5.98 -2.31 -10.70
N LEU A 133 -6.23 -1.49 -9.68
CA LEU A 133 -6.05 -1.89 -8.28
C LEU A 133 -7.18 -2.78 -7.76
N GLY A 134 -8.29 -2.86 -8.49
CA GLY A 134 -9.45 -3.65 -8.09
C GLY A 134 -10.21 -3.07 -6.90
N VAL A 135 -10.03 -1.77 -6.62
CA VAL A 135 -10.68 -1.08 -5.50
C VAL A 135 -12.08 -0.62 -5.87
N LYS A 136 -12.94 -0.48 -4.85
CA LYS A 136 -14.33 -0.10 -5.04
C LYS A 136 -14.54 1.38 -4.71
N LEU A 137 -15.27 2.07 -5.58
CA LEU A 137 -15.76 3.41 -5.31
C LEU A 137 -16.96 3.33 -4.35
N ALA A 138 -16.86 4.01 -3.22
CA ALA A 138 -17.94 4.11 -2.24
C ALA A 138 -18.82 5.33 -2.47
N GLU A 139 -18.20 6.48 -2.84
CA GLU A 139 -18.90 7.75 -3.08
C GLU A 139 -18.19 8.56 -4.17
N GLY A 140 -18.94 9.46 -4.83
CA GLY A 140 -18.36 10.38 -5.81
C GLY A 140 -18.11 9.76 -7.17
N ARG A 141 -16.98 10.11 -7.81
CA ARG A 141 -16.62 9.70 -9.17
C ARG A 141 -15.13 9.34 -9.30
N ASN A 142 -14.80 8.62 -10.36
CA ASN A 142 -13.41 8.37 -10.78
C ASN A 142 -12.82 9.60 -11.50
N PHE A 143 -11.51 9.56 -11.76
CA PHE A 143 -10.81 10.55 -12.57
C PHE A 143 -11.29 10.52 -14.02
N ASP A 144 -11.38 11.72 -14.62
CA ASP A 144 -11.52 11.85 -16.06
C ASP A 144 -10.10 11.83 -16.69
N ALA A 145 -9.96 11.20 -17.86
CA ALA A 145 -8.68 11.14 -18.56
C ALA A 145 -8.09 12.52 -18.88
N SER A 146 -8.92 13.55 -19.01
CA SER A 146 -8.48 14.92 -19.30
C SER A 146 -7.73 15.61 -18.15
N VAL A 147 -7.93 15.16 -16.90
CA VAL A 147 -7.21 15.70 -15.73
C VAL A 147 -5.91 14.95 -15.45
N VAL A 148 -5.71 13.79 -16.06
CA VAL A 148 -4.53 12.94 -15.86
C VAL A 148 -3.36 13.46 -16.68
N ARG A 149 -2.35 14.00 -16.01
CA ARG A 149 -1.15 14.54 -16.65
C ARG A 149 0.06 14.53 -15.72
N LYS A 150 1.23 14.85 -16.28
CA LYS A 150 2.43 15.13 -15.49
C LYS A 150 2.33 16.51 -14.84
N PHE A 151 2.72 16.58 -13.58
CA PHE A 151 2.83 17.85 -12.84
C PHE A 151 4.29 18.10 -12.45
N PRO A 152 4.77 19.36 -12.51
CA PRO A 152 6.10 19.73 -12.07
C PRO A 152 6.28 19.46 -10.57
N ARG A 153 7.47 18.99 -10.19
CA ARG A 153 7.79 18.79 -8.77
C ARG A 153 8.01 20.11 -8.04
N ASN A 154 7.68 20.12 -6.75
CA ASN A 154 7.96 21.24 -5.84
C ASN A 154 7.43 22.61 -6.32
N THR A 155 6.32 22.61 -7.02
CA THR A 155 5.61 23.80 -7.45
C THR A 155 4.23 23.84 -6.81
N SER A 156 3.58 25.02 -6.87
CA SER A 156 2.17 25.15 -6.51
C SER A 156 1.22 24.62 -7.59
N ASP A 157 1.77 24.16 -8.73
CA ASP A 157 1.00 23.53 -9.80
C ASP A 157 1.03 22.00 -9.59
N GLY A 158 -0.09 21.42 -9.21
CA GLY A 158 -0.25 20.01 -8.97
C GLY A 158 -1.66 19.54 -9.28
N PRO A 159 -2.00 18.27 -9.00
CA PRO A 159 -3.29 17.72 -9.33
C PRO A 159 -4.41 18.47 -8.59
N PRO A 160 -5.45 18.94 -9.32
CA PRO A 160 -6.55 19.67 -8.69
C PRO A 160 -7.53 18.77 -7.94
N GLU A 161 -7.45 17.48 -8.18
CA GLU A 161 -8.39 16.46 -7.70
C GLU A 161 -7.66 15.28 -7.05
N MET A 162 -8.33 14.63 -6.10
CA MET A 162 -7.87 13.38 -5.50
C MET A 162 -9.04 12.49 -5.10
N MET A 163 -8.75 11.22 -4.89
CA MET A 163 -9.64 10.27 -4.24
C MET A 163 -9.01 9.83 -2.94
N LEU A 164 -9.81 9.61 -1.91
CA LEU A 164 -9.38 9.19 -0.57
C LEU A 164 -10.00 7.84 -0.22
N THR A 165 -9.32 7.06 0.58
CA THR A 165 -9.96 5.96 1.30
C THR A 165 -10.93 6.50 2.35
N ARG A 166 -11.90 5.67 2.75
CA ARG A 166 -12.88 6.02 3.79
C ARG A 166 -12.19 6.39 5.10
N GLU A 167 -11.13 5.70 5.45
CA GLU A 167 -10.36 5.97 6.67
C GLU A 167 -9.82 7.41 6.69
N VAL A 168 -9.30 7.89 5.56
CA VAL A 168 -8.84 9.29 5.43
C VAL A 168 -10.00 10.25 5.46
N ALA A 169 -11.09 9.94 4.75
CA ALA A 169 -12.27 10.78 4.70
C ALA A 169 -12.86 11.00 6.12
N ASP A 170 -12.97 9.93 6.90
CA ASP A 170 -13.49 9.97 8.28
C ASP A 170 -12.52 10.69 9.24
N GLU A 171 -11.20 10.58 9.02
CA GLU A 171 -10.19 11.31 9.80
C GLU A 171 -10.31 12.82 9.60
N PHE A 172 -10.48 13.27 8.36
CA PHE A 172 -10.58 14.70 8.05
C PHE A 172 -11.98 15.29 8.26
N PHE A 173 -13.03 14.54 7.95
CA PHE A 173 -14.42 15.01 7.94
C PHE A 173 -15.35 14.03 8.66
N PRO A 174 -15.18 13.84 9.99
CA PRO A 174 -15.95 12.85 10.74
C PRO A 174 -17.45 13.12 10.68
N GLY A 175 -18.22 12.12 10.26
CA GLY A 175 -19.69 12.19 10.16
C GLY A 175 -20.23 12.95 8.95
N GLU A 176 -19.36 13.36 8.03
CA GLU A 176 -19.75 14.07 6.80
C GLU A 176 -19.08 13.44 5.57
N SER A 177 -19.71 13.55 4.39
CA SER A 177 -19.03 13.18 3.15
C SER A 177 -17.87 14.13 2.87
N ALA A 178 -16.71 13.55 2.49
CA ALA A 178 -15.55 14.33 2.06
C ALA A 178 -15.65 14.77 0.58
N VAL A 179 -16.58 14.19 -0.21
CA VAL A 179 -16.72 14.52 -1.64
C VAL A 179 -17.08 15.99 -1.82
N GLY A 180 -16.34 16.69 -2.68
CA GLY A 180 -16.47 18.12 -2.94
C GLY A 180 -15.73 19.03 -1.96
N LYS A 181 -15.16 18.48 -0.88
CA LYS A 181 -14.35 19.25 0.07
C LYS A 181 -12.91 19.37 -0.41
N THR A 182 -12.22 20.41 0.08
CA THR A 182 -10.83 20.71 -0.28
C THR A 182 -9.90 20.41 0.88
N LEU A 183 -8.79 19.74 0.57
CA LEU A 183 -7.64 19.62 1.44
C LEU A 183 -6.45 20.37 0.82
N TYR A 184 -5.46 20.69 1.63
CA TYR A 184 -4.30 21.47 1.22
C TYR A 184 -3.01 20.66 1.45
N THR A 185 -2.10 20.73 0.47
CA THR A 185 -0.73 20.21 0.64
C THR A 185 0.07 21.12 1.58
N ALA A 186 1.26 20.67 2.00
CA ALA A 186 2.21 21.50 2.74
C ALA A 186 2.59 22.80 1.99
N LEU A 187 2.54 22.79 0.65
CA LEU A 187 2.75 23.98 -0.18
C LEU A 187 1.46 24.84 -0.33
N SER A 188 0.45 24.59 0.50
CA SER A 188 -0.85 25.29 0.48
C SER A 188 -1.63 25.13 -0.83
N GLN A 189 -1.30 24.14 -1.65
CA GLN A 189 -2.02 23.86 -2.86
C GLN A 189 -3.37 23.22 -2.52
N PRO A 190 -4.49 23.74 -3.03
CA PRO A 190 -5.80 23.14 -2.84
C PRO A 190 -5.97 21.91 -3.73
N VAL A 191 -6.52 20.84 -3.16
CA VAL A 191 -6.87 19.61 -3.86
C VAL A 191 -8.28 19.21 -3.47
N THR A 192 -9.16 19.04 -4.46
CA THR A 192 -10.56 18.69 -4.23
C THR A 192 -10.74 17.18 -4.15
N VAL A 193 -11.43 16.70 -3.15
CA VAL A 193 -11.82 15.29 -3.01
C VAL A 193 -12.99 15.03 -3.96
N ILE A 194 -12.80 14.15 -4.96
CA ILE A 194 -13.85 13.83 -5.95
C ILE A 194 -14.48 12.47 -5.74
N GLY A 195 -13.85 11.59 -4.98
CA GLY A 195 -14.36 10.25 -4.73
C GLY A 195 -13.78 9.63 -3.46
N ILE A 196 -14.51 8.71 -2.90
CA ILE A 196 -14.11 7.91 -1.74
C ILE A 196 -14.00 6.45 -2.17
N ILE A 197 -12.83 5.86 -1.91
CA ILE A 197 -12.54 4.45 -2.05
C ILE A 197 -12.97 3.76 -0.76
N ASP A 198 -13.67 2.63 -0.88
CA ASP A 198 -14.17 1.90 0.28
C ASP A 198 -13.05 1.50 1.24
N HIS A 199 -12.02 0.84 0.72
CA HIS A 199 -10.84 0.43 1.49
C HIS A 199 -9.67 0.13 0.56
N MET A 200 -8.43 0.47 1.00
CA MET A 200 -7.19 0.10 0.32
C MET A 200 -6.00 0.21 1.27
N HIS A 201 -5.12 -0.78 1.28
CA HIS A 201 -3.84 -0.68 1.98
C HIS A 201 -2.79 0.07 1.16
N GLY A 202 -2.00 0.88 1.85
CA GLY A 202 -0.85 1.60 1.28
C GLY A 202 0.39 0.72 1.08
N SER A 203 1.53 1.38 0.91
CA SER A 203 2.80 0.71 0.62
C SER A 203 3.43 0.04 1.83
N TRP A 204 3.18 0.53 3.05
CA TRP A 204 3.81 0.04 4.29
C TRP A 204 2.83 -0.77 5.14
N PRO A 205 2.83 -2.11 5.02
CA PRO A 205 1.89 -2.97 5.75
C PRO A 205 1.98 -2.87 7.27
N SER A 206 3.15 -2.51 7.81
CA SER A 206 3.36 -2.35 9.26
C SER A 206 2.95 -0.98 9.80
N TRP A 207 2.53 -0.06 8.95
CA TRP A 207 2.07 1.25 9.39
C TRP A 207 0.70 1.17 10.05
N ASP A 208 0.53 1.86 11.19
CA ASP A 208 -0.75 1.85 11.92
C ASP A 208 -1.90 2.41 11.08
N LYS A 209 -1.58 3.39 10.22
CA LYS A 209 -2.52 4.01 9.28
C LYS A 209 -2.40 3.43 7.87
N VAL A 210 -2.23 2.12 7.74
CA VAL A 210 -2.03 1.44 6.44
C VAL A 210 -3.20 1.68 5.47
N GLY A 211 -4.41 1.90 5.98
CA GLY A 211 -5.60 2.26 5.22
C GLY A 211 -5.67 3.74 4.81
N ASN A 212 -4.78 4.60 5.33
CA ASN A 212 -4.78 6.02 4.96
C ASN A 212 -4.13 6.21 3.59
N VAL A 213 -4.93 6.14 2.53
CA VAL A 213 -4.47 6.19 1.15
C VAL A 213 -5.19 7.27 0.36
N ALA A 214 -4.44 7.94 -0.52
CA ALA A 214 -4.98 8.82 -1.56
C ALA A 214 -4.51 8.37 -2.95
N LEU A 215 -5.37 8.53 -3.95
CA LEU A 215 -5.02 8.44 -5.36
C LEU A 215 -5.01 9.84 -5.96
N PHE A 216 -3.99 10.13 -6.78
CA PHE A 216 -3.86 11.37 -7.55
C PHE A 216 -3.82 11.08 -9.05
N PRO A 217 -4.48 11.89 -9.90
CA PRO A 217 -4.51 11.73 -11.35
C PRO A 217 -3.20 12.25 -11.98
N VAL A 218 -2.10 11.55 -11.74
CA VAL A 218 -0.77 11.96 -12.16
C VAL A 218 -0.07 10.84 -12.91
N ILE A 219 0.47 11.15 -14.08
CA ILE A 219 1.44 10.29 -14.76
C ILE A 219 2.83 10.67 -14.27
N THR A 220 3.55 9.68 -13.73
CA THR A 220 4.93 9.86 -13.28
C THR A 220 5.89 9.10 -14.20
N ASP A 221 6.89 9.78 -14.74
CA ASP A 221 7.95 9.22 -15.57
C ASP A 221 9.28 9.03 -14.82
N GLU A 222 9.21 9.02 -13.49
CA GLU A 222 10.37 8.90 -12.63
C GLU A 222 10.93 7.47 -12.62
N GLN A 223 12.19 7.32 -12.19
CA GLN A 223 12.85 6.01 -12.08
C GLN A 223 12.11 5.02 -11.15
N THR A 224 11.26 5.54 -10.26
CA THR A 224 10.41 4.73 -9.38
C THR A 224 9.10 4.29 -10.03
N ALA A 225 8.73 4.86 -11.18
CA ALA A 225 7.48 4.53 -11.88
C ALA A 225 7.43 3.05 -12.29
N ARG A 226 6.24 2.50 -12.30
CA ARG A 226 5.94 1.10 -12.66
C ARG A 226 4.66 1.09 -13.48
N TYR A 227 4.48 0.03 -14.26
CA TYR A 227 3.16 -0.31 -14.77
C TYR A 227 2.53 -1.30 -13.79
N MET A 228 1.36 -0.98 -13.25
CA MET A 228 0.51 -1.95 -12.59
C MET A 228 -0.46 -2.50 -13.62
N VAL A 229 -0.68 -3.79 -13.59
CA VAL A 229 -1.55 -4.50 -14.52
C VAL A 229 -2.44 -5.44 -13.75
N ARG A 230 -3.74 -5.38 -14.01
CA ARG A 230 -4.72 -6.35 -13.54
C ARG A 230 -5.07 -7.32 -14.65
N ALA A 231 -4.84 -8.58 -14.41
CA ALA A 231 -5.22 -9.66 -15.30
C ALA A 231 -6.67 -10.08 -15.05
N LYS A 232 -7.29 -10.71 -16.04
CA LYS A 232 -8.54 -11.43 -15.86
C LYS A 232 -8.39 -12.52 -14.81
N PRO A 233 -9.43 -12.83 -14.02
CA PRO A 233 -9.34 -13.83 -12.96
C PRO A 233 -8.73 -15.16 -13.43
N GLY A 234 -7.71 -15.61 -12.72
CA GLY A 234 -6.98 -16.86 -13.01
C GLY A 234 -6.04 -16.81 -14.22
N ARG A 235 -5.84 -15.63 -14.87
CA ARG A 235 -5.01 -15.48 -16.07
C ARG A 235 -3.74 -14.65 -15.81
N ARG A 236 -3.38 -14.42 -14.54
CA ARG A 236 -2.26 -13.56 -14.18
C ARG A 236 -0.94 -13.98 -14.80
N ASP A 237 -0.59 -15.27 -14.70
CA ASP A 237 0.72 -15.74 -15.13
C ASP A 237 0.87 -15.70 -16.66
N GLU A 238 -0.21 -15.91 -17.40
CA GLU A 238 -0.25 -15.71 -18.86
C GLU A 238 -0.14 -14.23 -19.22
N ALA A 239 -0.89 -13.36 -18.53
CA ALA A 239 -0.81 -11.92 -18.72
C ALA A 239 0.59 -11.37 -18.41
N MET A 240 1.26 -11.86 -17.36
CA MET A 240 2.64 -11.49 -17.01
C MET A 240 3.62 -11.81 -18.16
N ARG A 241 3.55 -13.03 -18.71
CA ARG A 241 4.41 -13.43 -19.84
C ARG A 241 4.12 -12.62 -21.09
N ALA A 242 2.84 -12.42 -21.41
CA ALA A 242 2.43 -11.62 -22.56
C ALA A 242 2.88 -10.16 -22.45
N ALA A 243 2.77 -9.57 -21.26
CA ALA A 243 3.23 -8.19 -21.00
C ALA A 243 4.75 -8.05 -21.13
N GLU A 244 5.51 -8.98 -20.55
CA GLU A 244 6.97 -8.99 -20.67
C GLU A 244 7.42 -9.13 -22.13
N GLU A 245 6.83 -10.05 -22.89
CA GLU A 245 7.11 -10.27 -24.29
C GLU A 245 6.73 -9.05 -25.16
N ALA A 246 5.52 -8.50 -24.98
CA ALA A 246 5.05 -7.36 -25.76
C ALA A 246 5.90 -6.12 -25.53
N LEU A 247 6.17 -5.79 -24.27
CA LEU A 247 7.01 -4.66 -23.89
C LEU A 247 8.48 -4.86 -24.31
N GLY A 248 8.99 -6.09 -24.25
CA GLY A 248 10.36 -6.41 -24.64
C GLY A 248 10.63 -6.30 -26.14
N LYS A 249 9.61 -6.39 -27.00
CA LYS A 249 9.74 -6.25 -28.46
C LYS A 249 9.85 -4.81 -28.94
N VAL A 250 9.52 -3.85 -28.09
CA VAL A 250 9.50 -2.42 -28.46
C VAL A 250 10.73 -1.71 -27.89
N ASP A 251 11.59 -1.22 -28.78
CA ASP A 251 12.74 -0.39 -28.41
C ASP A 251 12.34 1.09 -28.38
N ASN A 252 11.76 1.51 -27.27
CA ASN A 252 11.36 2.91 -27.04
C ASN A 252 12.16 3.60 -25.93
N GLY A 253 13.39 3.14 -25.71
CA GLY A 253 14.32 3.78 -24.78
C GLY A 253 14.12 3.43 -23.31
N ARG A 254 13.41 2.34 -23.01
CA ARG A 254 13.32 1.77 -21.67
C ARG A 254 13.81 0.33 -21.64
N VAL A 255 14.24 -0.11 -20.46
CA VAL A 255 14.60 -1.51 -20.18
C VAL A 255 13.66 -2.04 -19.10
N ILE A 256 13.07 -3.22 -19.36
CA ILE A 256 12.27 -3.94 -18.37
C ILE A 256 13.23 -4.63 -17.40
N LEU A 257 13.09 -4.33 -16.13
CA LEU A 257 13.93 -4.88 -15.06
C LEU A 257 13.35 -6.13 -14.44
N ARG A 258 12.04 -6.13 -14.25
CA ARG A 258 11.33 -7.22 -13.57
C ARG A 258 9.82 -7.20 -13.82
N VAL A 259 9.24 -8.37 -13.83
CA VAL A 259 7.79 -8.56 -13.73
C VAL A 259 7.51 -9.41 -12.50
N ARG A 260 6.65 -8.96 -11.60
CA ARG A 260 6.33 -9.66 -10.33
C ARG A 260 4.87 -9.51 -9.98
N SER A 261 4.26 -10.57 -9.47
CA SER A 261 2.90 -10.52 -8.92
C SER A 261 2.85 -9.70 -7.63
N LEU A 262 1.74 -9.03 -7.37
CA LEU A 262 1.51 -8.30 -6.13
C LEU A 262 1.46 -9.24 -4.93
N GLU A 263 0.97 -10.45 -5.12
CA GLU A 263 1.01 -11.53 -4.13
C GLU A 263 2.44 -11.88 -3.67
N TYR A 264 3.38 -12.01 -4.62
CA TYR A 264 4.79 -12.22 -4.32
C TYR A 264 5.39 -11.06 -3.53
N VAL A 265 5.06 -9.82 -3.91
CA VAL A 265 5.52 -8.61 -3.21
C VAL A 265 5.02 -8.60 -1.76
N ALA A 266 3.73 -8.78 -1.57
CA ALA A 266 3.12 -8.84 -0.23
C ALA A 266 3.74 -9.97 0.61
N ALA A 267 3.87 -11.17 0.02
CA ALA A 267 4.49 -12.31 0.70
C ALA A 267 5.94 -12.03 1.13
N SER A 268 6.71 -11.36 0.29
CA SER A 268 8.11 -10.98 0.60
C SER A 268 8.19 -9.94 1.70
N THR A 269 7.29 -8.96 1.71
CA THR A 269 7.24 -7.91 2.73
C THR A 269 6.87 -8.46 4.10
N TYR A 270 5.94 -9.43 4.15
CA TYR A 270 5.55 -10.09 5.40
C TYR A 270 6.47 -11.26 5.80
N ALA A 271 7.54 -11.56 5.05
CA ALA A 271 8.40 -12.71 5.32
C ALA A 271 9.03 -12.69 6.72
N SER A 272 9.49 -11.50 7.17
CA SER A 272 10.06 -11.35 8.51
C SER A 272 9.01 -11.50 9.62
N ASP A 273 7.78 -11.03 9.39
CA ASP A 273 6.67 -11.16 10.35
C ASP A 273 6.24 -12.62 10.49
N ARG A 274 6.17 -13.35 9.36
CA ARG A 274 5.91 -14.81 9.36
C ARG A 274 7.00 -15.59 10.07
N ALA A 275 8.28 -15.27 9.79
CA ALA A 275 9.40 -15.92 10.45
C ALA A 275 9.37 -15.71 11.96
N MET A 276 9.10 -14.48 12.41
CA MET A 276 9.00 -14.15 13.84
C MET A 276 7.84 -14.89 14.53
N ALA A 277 6.68 -14.98 13.87
CA ALA A 277 5.55 -15.75 14.40
C ALA A 277 5.87 -17.24 14.55
N VAL A 278 6.64 -17.81 13.62
CA VAL A 278 7.08 -19.23 13.67
C VAL A 278 8.16 -19.45 14.73
N TYR A 279 9.12 -18.53 14.90
CA TYR A 279 10.20 -18.67 15.90
C TYR A 279 9.73 -18.53 17.34
N LEU A 280 8.65 -17.80 17.60
CA LEU A 280 8.12 -17.56 18.93
C LEU A 280 7.01 -18.55 19.33
N GLY A 281 6.44 -19.32 18.39
CA GLY A 281 5.41 -20.35 18.64
C GLY A 281 6.00 -21.74 18.78
#